data_01bf2ab505f9f2bc2a8f0a133c766e09
#
_entry.id   01bf2ab505f9f2bc2a8f0a133c766e09
#
_cell.length_a   1.000
_cell.length_b   1.000
_cell.length_c   1.000
_cell.angle_alpha   90.00
_cell.angle_beta   90.00
_cell.angle_gamma   90.00
#
_symmetry.space_group_name_H-M   'P 1'
#
loop_
_entity.id
_entity.type
_entity.pdbx_description
1 polymer ?
#
loop_
_entity_poly.entity_id
_entity_poly.type
_entity_poly.pdbx_seq_one_letter_code
_entity_poly.pdbx_strand_id
1 'polypeptide(L)'
;SLHVPETPDTRNLIGPKELAAMKNSGILINASRGTVVDIDSLAQALADKAIAGAAIDVYPSEPKSNEEEFLSPLREFDNCIITPHVGGSTMEAQENIGIEVSEKLVKYSDNGSSFTSVNFPEVALPAHPGHHRLLHIHKNVPGILSQINNVFSETGINISSQYLQTNDRVGYVVMDVDEQY
;
A
#
# COMPACT_ATOMS: atom_id res chain seq x y z
N SER A 1 -11.98 8.12 9.27
CA SER A 1 -11.83 7.08 8.23
C SER A 1 -10.41 6.54 8.25
N LEU A 2 -10.26 5.22 8.16
CA LEU A 2 -8.98 4.52 8.22
C LEU A 2 -8.51 4.14 6.81
N HIS A 3 -7.20 4.38 6.52
CA HIS A 3 -6.58 4.16 5.21
C HIS A 3 -5.13 3.65 5.38
N VAL A 4 -4.94 2.68 6.24
CA VAL A 4 -3.63 2.10 6.56
C VAL A 4 -3.55 0.63 6.16
N PRO A 5 -2.37 0.11 5.79
CA PRO A 5 -2.17 -1.30 5.55
C PRO A 5 -2.21 -2.09 6.86
N GLU A 6 -2.36 -3.40 6.77
CA GLU A 6 -2.15 -4.31 7.88
C GLU A 6 -0.65 -4.53 8.11
N THR A 7 -0.18 -4.10 9.28
CA THR A 7 1.21 -4.28 9.74
C THR A 7 1.20 -4.55 11.24
N PRO A 8 2.30 -5.03 11.84
CA PRO A 8 2.40 -5.13 13.30
C PRO A 8 2.11 -3.81 14.02
N ASP A 9 2.48 -2.67 13.43
CA ASP A 9 2.31 -1.34 14.04
C ASP A 9 0.88 -0.80 13.91
N THR A 10 0.10 -1.30 12.95
CA THR A 10 -1.30 -0.87 12.73
C THR A 10 -2.33 -1.83 13.34
N ARG A 11 -1.88 -2.93 13.92
CA ARG A 11 -2.77 -3.88 14.60
C ARG A 11 -3.38 -3.24 15.84
N ASN A 12 -4.72 -3.27 15.94
CA ASN A 12 -5.49 -2.63 17.00
C ASN A 12 -5.11 -1.14 17.18
N LEU A 13 -4.77 -0.46 16.08
CA LEU A 13 -4.45 0.98 16.07
C LEU A 13 -5.60 1.80 16.66
N ILE A 14 -6.83 1.38 16.43
CA ILE A 14 -8.02 1.95 17.06
C ILE A 14 -8.51 0.96 18.12
N GLY A 15 -8.10 1.24 19.34
CA GLY A 15 -8.45 0.49 20.53
C GLY A 15 -9.29 1.32 21.51
N PRO A 16 -9.42 0.88 22.77
CA PRO A 16 -10.28 1.53 23.76
C PRO A 16 -9.87 2.98 24.05
N LYS A 17 -8.58 3.32 23.98
CA LYS A 17 -8.08 4.68 24.23
C LYS A 17 -8.47 5.65 23.12
N GLU A 18 -8.30 5.23 21.87
CA GLU A 18 -8.62 6.02 20.69
C GLU A 18 -10.12 6.22 20.57
N LEU A 19 -10.91 5.18 20.82
CA LEU A 19 -12.38 5.26 20.86
C LEU A 19 -12.85 6.20 21.96
N ALA A 20 -12.29 6.13 23.16
CA ALA A 20 -12.63 7.03 24.27
C ALA A 20 -12.23 8.50 24.00
N ALA A 21 -11.23 8.73 23.15
CA ALA A 21 -10.81 10.08 22.76
C ALA A 21 -11.66 10.69 21.63
N MET A 22 -12.52 9.90 20.98
CA MET A 22 -13.43 10.38 19.94
C MET A 22 -14.56 11.24 20.55
N LYS A 23 -15.11 12.12 19.71
CA LYS A 23 -16.33 12.85 20.10
C LYS A 23 -17.52 11.90 20.12
N ASN A 24 -18.46 12.12 21.04
CA ASN A 24 -19.71 11.32 21.08
C ASN A 24 -20.53 11.42 19.77
N SER A 25 -20.35 12.50 18.98
CA SER A 25 -20.93 12.63 17.64
C SER A 25 -20.04 12.04 16.53
N GLY A 26 -18.92 11.44 16.89
CA GLY A 26 -17.97 10.86 15.93
C GLY A 26 -18.51 9.57 15.30
N ILE A 27 -18.16 9.35 14.04
CA ILE A 27 -18.42 8.10 13.29
C ILE A 27 -17.08 7.50 12.89
N LEU A 28 -16.86 6.22 13.20
CA LEU A 28 -15.69 5.48 12.75
C LEU A 28 -15.99 4.76 11.44
N ILE A 29 -15.13 4.94 10.42
CA ILE A 29 -15.24 4.22 9.15
C ILE A 29 -13.98 3.39 8.94
N ASN A 30 -14.13 2.08 8.76
CA ASN A 30 -13.05 1.16 8.43
C ASN A 30 -13.38 0.32 7.19
N ALA A 31 -12.79 0.69 6.06
CA ALA A 31 -12.76 -0.07 4.82
C ALA A 31 -11.30 -0.38 4.41
N SER A 32 -10.38 -0.39 5.38
CA SER A 32 -8.95 -0.65 5.13
C SER A 32 -8.56 -2.10 5.43
N ARG A 33 -8.36 -2.46 6.69
CA ARG A 33 -8.05 -3.83 7.14
C ARG A 33 -8.73 -4.11 8.48
N GLY A 34 -9.26 -5.33 8.65
CA GLY A 34 -10.04 -5.71 9.82
C GLY A 34 -9.28 -5.64 11.13
N THR A 35 -8.01 -6.02 11.12
CA THR A 35 -7.15 -6.05 12.32
C THR A 35 -6.75 -4.67 12.84
N VAL A 36 -7.05 -3.58 12.10
CA VAL A 36 -6.70 -2.21 12.50
C VAL A 36 -7.58 -1.71 13.64
N VAL A 37 -8.80 -2.23 13.77
CA VAL A 37 -9.75 -1.88 14.82
C VAL A 37 -9.93 -3.06 15.78
N ASP A 38 -9.85 -2.79 17.06
CA ASP A 38 -10.27 -3.73 18.10
C ASP A 38 -11.80 -3.79 18.10
N ILE A 39 -12.35 -4.88 17.56
CA ILE A 39 -13.79 -5.04 17.34
C ILE A 39 -14.56 -5.12 18.66
N ASP A 40 -14.00 -5.75 19.69
CA ASP A 40 -14.66 -5.86 20.99
C ASP A 40 -14.74 -4.49 21.68
N SER A 41 -13.66 -3.71 21.60
CA SER A 41 -13.65 -2.33 22.09
C SER A 41 -14.60 -1.42 21.31
N LEU A 42 -14.72 -1.61 19.99
CA LEU A 42 -15.69 -0.89 19.16
C LEU A 42 -17.13 -1.25 19.56
N ALA A 43 -17.43 -2.53 19.74
CA ALA A 43 -18.73 -2.98 20.20
C ALA A 43 -19.10 -2.36 21.54
N GLN A 44 -18.16 -2.31 22.49
CA GLN A 44 -18.39 -1.65 23.79
C GLN A 44 -18.64 -0.14 23.63
N ALA A 45 -17.86 0.54 22.78
CA ALA A 45 -18.03 1.97 22.53
C ALA A 45 -19.38 2.31 21.88
N LEU A 46 -19.90 1.43 21.03
CA LEU A 46 -21.23 1.55 20.42
C LEU A 46 -22.35 1.31 21.46
N ALA A 47 -22.19 0.29 22.29
CA ALA A 47 -23.14 -0.03 23.40
C ALA A 47 -23.24 1.13 24.37
N ASP A 48 -22.14 1.72 24.78
CA ASP A 48 -22.02 2.85 25.70
C ASP A 48 -22.40 4.20 25.07
N LYS A 49 -22.67 4.23 23.75
CA LYS A 49 -22.89 5.46 22.98
C LYS A 49 -21.74 6.47 23.12
N ALA A 50 -20.53 5.96 23.32
CA ALA A 50 -19.32 6.77 23.39
C ALA A 50 -18.98 7.42 22.03
N ILE A 51 -19.44 6.81 20.93
CA ILE A 51 -19.42 7.36 19.57
C ILE A 51 -20.82 7.27 18.95
N ALA A 52 -21.08 8.08 17.92
CA ALA A 52 -22.40 8.10 17.27
C ALA A 52 -22.68 6.85 16.46
N GLY A 53 -21.65 6.24 15.87
CA GLY A 53 -21.81 5.04 15.06
C GLY A 53 -20.53 4.60 14.37
N ALA A 54 -20.62 3.52 13.60
CA ALA A 54 -19.51 3.00 12.80
C ALA A 54 -20.00 2.49 11.44
N ALA A 55 -19.08 2.43 10.47
CA ALA A 55 -19.24 1.73 9.19
C ALA A 55 -18.02 0.83 8.95
N ILE A 56 -18.24 -0.46 8.88
CA ILE A 56 -17.18 -1.48 8.84
C ILE A 56 -17.40 -2.40 7.64
N ASP A 57 -16.41 -2.44 6.75
CA ASP A 57 -16.40 -3.31 5.56
C ASP A 57 -15.42 -4.48 5.70
N VAL A 58 -14.53 -4.45 6.70
CA VAL A 58 -13.43 -5.39 6.88
C VAL A 58 -13.36 -5.91 8.32
N TYR A 59 -13.00 -7.18 8.51
CA TYR A 59 -13.06 -7.84 9.83
C TYR A 59 -11.79 -8.62 10.11
N PRO A 60 -11.40 -8.80 11.40
CA PRO A 60 -10.25 -9.64 11.76
C PRO A 60 -10.42 -11.11 11.37
N SER A 61 -11.67 -11.59 11.35
CA SER A 61 -12.03 -12.92 10.91
C SER A 61 -13.20 -12.82 9.94
N GLU A 62 -13.00 -13.27 8.73
CA GLU A 62 -13.98 -13.24 7.64
C GLU A 62 -14.35 -14.66 7.22
N PRO A 63 -15.62 -14.93 6.85
CA PRO A 63 -16.02 -16.21 6.28
C PRO A 63 -15.20 -16.53 5.02
N LYS A 64 -14.79 -17.78 4.87
CA LYS A 64 -14.05 -18.26 3.69
C LYS A 64 -14.96 -18.61 2.52
N SER A 65 -16.25 -18.74 2.78
CA SER A 65 -17.27 -19.02 1.77
C SER A 65 -18.61 -18.42 2.14
N ASN A 66 -19.53 -18.34 1.18
CA ASN A 66 -20.91 -17.87 1.41
C ASN A 66 -21.75 -18.84 2.25
N GLU A 67 -21.25 -20.03 2.55
CA GLU A 67 -21.93 -21.04 3.38
C GLU A 67 -21.52 -20.93 4.85
N GLU A 68 -20.46 -20.21 5.16
CA GLU A 68 -19.94 -20.03 6.49
C GLU A 68 -20.65 -18.87 7.18
N GLU A 69 -21.10 -19.07 8.42
CA GLU A 69 -21.77 -18.02 9.18
C GLU A 69 -20.81 -16.90 9.57
N PHE A 70 -21.18 -15.67 9.28
CA PHE A 70 -20.44 -14.49 9.74
C PHE A 70 -20.81 -14.18 11.20
N LEU A 71 -19.85 -14.33 12.09
CA LEU A 71 -19.97 -14.03 13.50
C LEU A 71 -19.23 -12.73 13.84
N SER A 72 -19.97 -11.72 14.26
CA SER A 72 -19.42 -10.45 14.73
C SER A 72 -20.34 -9.81 15.76
N PRO A 73 -19.81 -9.28 16.88
CA PRO A 73 -20.63 -8.56 17.87
C PRO A 73 -21.25 -7.28 17.29
N LEU A 74 -20.71 -6.75 16.19
CA LEU A 74 -21.21 -5.54 15.54
C LEU A 74 -22.60 -5.71 14.90
N ARG A 75 -23.06 -6.94 14.69
CA ARG A 75 -24.38 -7.24 14.11
C ARG A 75 -25.55 -6.81 15.02
N GLU A 76 -25.29 -6.60 16.31
CA GLU A 76 -26.31 -6.26 17.31
C GLU A 76 -26.60 -4.76 17.40
N PHE A 77 -25.85 -3.91 16.66
CA PHE A 77 -25.94 -2.46 16.81
C PHE A 77 -26.59 -1.79 15.60
N ASP A 78 -27.74 -1.11 15.85
CA ASP A 78 -28.46 -0.33 14.82
C ASP A 78 -27.68 0.89 14.32
N ASN A 79 -26.71 1.36 15.08
CA ASN A 79 -25.81 2.47 14.73
C ASN A 79 -24.47 1.99 14.12
N CYS A 80 -24.42 0.74 13.66
CA CYS A 80 -23.28 0.18 12.95
C CYS A 80 -23.70 -0.35 11.58
N ILE A 81 -23.18 0.23 10.52
CA ILE A 81 -23.31 -0.30 9.15
C ILE A 81 -22.20 -1.33 8.97
N ILE A 82 -22.57 -2.54 8.57
CA ILE A 82 -21.64 -3.61 8.25
C ILE A 82 -21.85 -4.05 6.80
N THR A 83 -20.77 -4.23 6.04
CA THR A 83 -20.78 -4.70 4.65
C THR A 83 -19.80 -5.87 4.49
N PRO A 84 -20.01 -6.78 3.52
CA PRO A 84 -19.27 -8.05 3.44
C PRO A 84 -17.95 -7.91 2.62
N HIS A 85 -17.11 -6.93 2.96
CA HIS A 85 -15.81 -6.66 2.33
C HIS A 85 -15.94 -6.47 0.81
N VAL A 86 -16.80 -5.54 0.40
CA VAL A 86 -17.15 -5.33 -1.01
C VAL A 86 -16.27 -4.35 -1.75
N GLY A 87 -15.40 -3.59 -1.07
CA GLY A 87 -14.62 -2.52 -1.68
C GLY A 87 -13.80 -2.94 -2.90
N GLY A 88 -13.20 -4.13 -2.87
CA GLY A 88 -12.43 -4.71 -3.98
C GLY A 88 -13.11 -5.90 -4.69
N SER A 89 -14.33 -6.27 -4.32
CA SER A 89 -14.96 -7.53 -4.72
C SER A 89 -16.06 -7.38 -5.77
N THR A 90 -16.39 -6.15 -6.17
CA THR A 90 -17.34 -5.93 -7.27
C THR A 90 -16.68 -6.23 -8.63
N MET A 91 -17.46 -6.64 -9.63
CA MET A 91 -16.93 -6.89 -10.98
C MET A 91 -16.24 -5.66 -11.55
N GLU A 92 -16.81 -4.48 -11.35
CA GLU A 92 -16.23 -3.20 -11.77
C GLU A 92 -14.89 -2.90 -11.08
N ALA A 93 -14.80 -3.14 -9.77
CA ALA A 93 -13.55 -2.97 -9.02
C ALA A 93 -12.47 -3.94 -9.52
N GLN A 94 -12.82 -5.20 -9.77
CA GLN A 94 -11.88 -6.21 -10.28
C GLN A 94 -11.37 -5.84 -11.68
N GLU A 95 -12.23 -5.36 -12.57
CA GLU A 95 -11.84 -4.88 -13.90
C GLU A 95 -10.88 -3.69 -13.80
N ASN A 96 -11.22 -2.67 -13.02
CA ASN A 96 -10.40 -1.48 -12.83
C ASN A 96 -9.04 -1.80 -12.18
N ILE A 97 -9.01 -2.66 -11.17
CA ILE A 97 -7.77 -3.14 -10.54
C ILE A 97 -6.92 -3.88 -11.56
N GLY A 98 -7.53 -4.78 -12.36
CA GLY A 98 -6.83 -5.52 -13.40
C GLY A 98 -6.15 -4.61 -14.42
N ILE A 99 -6.86 -3.62 -14.92
CA ILE A 99 -6.34 -2.62 -15.86
C ILE A 99 -5.17 -1.84 -15.22
N GLU A 100 -5.38 -1.27 -14.05
CA GLU A 100 -4.38 -0.43 -13.38
C GLU A 100 -3.10 -1.20 -13.04
N VAL A 101 -3.22 -2.42 -12.51
CA VAL A 101 -2.06 -3.27 -12.19
C VAL A 101 -1.32 -3.66 -13.46
N SER A 102 -2.04 -4.03 -14.52
CA SER A 102 -1.42 -4.40 -15.81
C SER A 102 -0.64 -3.22 -16.42
N GLU A 103 -1.21 -2.02 -16.41
CA GLU A 103 -0.53 -0.83 -16.90
C GLU A 103 0.75 -0.51 -16.11
N LYS A 104 0.74 -0.68 -14.80
CA LYS A 104 1.91 -0.49 -13.94
C LYS A 104 3.00 -1.53 -14.20
N LEU A 105 2.61 -2.80 -14.39
CA LEU A 105 3.55 -3.87 -14.75
C LEU A 105 4.19 -3.64 -16.11
N VAL A 106 3.41 -3.20 -17.10
CA VAL A 106 3.92 -2.83 -18.42
C VAL A 106 4.92 -1.68 -18.29
N LYS A 107 4.59 -0.60 -17.59
CA LYS A 107 5.51 0.53 -17.37
C LYS A 107 6.79 0.12 -16.65
N TYR A 108 6.70 -0.77 -15.67
CA TYR A 108 7.89 -1.30 -15.00
C TYR A 108 8.74 -2.14 -15.96
N SER A 109 8.13 -2.99 -16.76
CA SER A 109 8.81 -3.82 -17.76
C SER A 109 9.47 -2.98 -18.86
N ASP A 110 8.77 -1.95 -19.35
CA ASP A 110 9.23 -1.15 -20.49
C ASP A 110 10.29 -0.12 -20.11
N ASN A 111 10.14 0.53 -18.95
CA ASN A 111 11.02 1.64 -18.59
C ASN A 111 11.51 1.64 -17.14
N GLY A 112 11.16 0.63 -16.34
CA GLY A 112 11.59 0.55 -14.94
C GLY A 112 10.83 1.45 -13.96
N SER A 113 9.72 2.11 -14.36
CA SER A 113 8.93 2.93 -13.46
C SER A 113 8.27 2.10 -12.38
N SER A 114 8.46 2.48 -11.12
CA SER A 114 7.84 1.86 -9.93
C SER A 114 6.80 2.76 -9.28
N PHE A 115 6.13 3.59 -10.09
CA PHE A 115 5.14 4.55 -9.65
C PHE A 115 4.01 3.91 -8.85
N THR A 116 3.65 4.52 -7.73
CA THR A 116 2.71 4.02 -6.71
C THR A 116 3.12 2.74 -5.98
N SER A 117 4.38 2.33 -6.05
CA SER A 117 4.88 1.24 -5.22
C SER A 117 4.91 1.64 -3.74
N VAL A 118 4.37 0.79 -2.86
CA VAL A 118 4.29 1.06 -1.41
C VAL A 118 5.39 0.38 -0.61
N ASN A 119 6.05 -0.64 -1.16
CA ASN A 119 7.07 -1.45 -0.48
C ASN A 119 8.44 -1.44 -1.19
N PHE A 120 8.57 -0.62 -2.23
CA PHE A 120 9.77 -0.46 -3.03
C PHE A 120 10.01 1.04 -3.31
N PRO A 121 11.25 1.53 -3.53
CA PRO A 121 11.47 2.93 -3.88
C PRO A 121 10.66 3.35 -5.10
N GLU A 122 9.87 4.41 -4.95
CA GLU A 122 8.96 4.89 -5.99
C GLU A 122 9.70 5.84 -6.95
N VAL A 123 9.64 5.55 -8.25
CA VAL A 123 10.17 6.42 -9.29
C VAL A 123 9.27 6.39 -10.53
N ALA A 124 9.00 7.57 -11.07
CA ALA A 124 8.37 7.76 -12.38
C ALA A 124 9.45 8.14 -13.39
N LEU A 125 9.63 7.33 -14.41
CA LEU A 125 10.71 7.49 -15.40
C LEU A 125 10.15 7.90 -16.76
N PRO A 126 10.84 8.80 -17.48
CA PRO A 126 10.49 9.11 -18.86
C PRO A 126 10.82 7.95 -19.81
N ALA A 127 10.31 8.03 -21.02
CA ALA A 127 10.80 7.20 -22.12
C ALA A 127 12.30 7.47 -22.37
N HIS A 128 13.02 6.47 -22.89
CA HIS A 128 14.48 6.53 -23.10
C HIS A 128 14.88 6.15 -24.54
N PRO A 129 14.28 6.78 -25.58
CA PRO A 129 14.58 6.44 -26.95
C PRO A 129 16.06 6.70 -27.27
N GLY A 130 16.72 5.76 -27.96
CA GLY A 130 18.12 5.86 -28.33
C GLY A 130 19.13 5.64 -27.18
N HIS A 131 18.68 5.09 -26.06
CA HIS A 131 19.52 4.75 -24.92
C HIS A 131 19.24 3.35 -24.43
N HIS A 132 20.27 2.68 -23.92
CA HIS A 132 20.11 1.43 -23.21
C HIS A 132 19.86 1.71 -21.73
N ARG A 133 18.73 1.26 -21.19
CA ARG A 133 18.35 1.49 -19.78
C ARG A 133 18.75 0.31 -18.91
N LEU A 134 19.50 0.59 -17.87
CA LEU A 134 19.94 -0.35 -16.85
C LEU A 134 19.24 -0.09 -15.53
N LEU A 135 18.76 -1.15 -14.90
CA LEU A 135 18.05 -1.14 -13.65
C LEU A 135 18.89 -1.86 -12.59
N HIS A 136 19.19 -1.21 -11.48
CA HIS A 136 19.99 -1.79 -10.42
C HIS A 136 19.37 -1.57 -9.05
N ILE A 137 19.22 -2.68 -8.32
CA ILE A 137 18.68 -2.69 -6.96
C ILE A 137 19.82 -3.05 -6.00
N HIS A 138 19.99 -2.27 -4.94
CA HIS A 138 21.07 -2.47 -3.98
C HIS A 138 20.62 -2.18 -2.54
N LYS A 139 21.40 -2.62 -1.56
CA LYS A 139 21.22 -2.18 -0.19
C LYS A 139 21.52 -0.70 -0.06
N ASN A 140 20.69 0.04 0.67
CA ASN A 140 20.91 1.46 0.90
C ASN A 140 22.05 1.68 1.89
N VAL A 141 23.29 1.67 1.37
CA VAL A 141 24.51 1.92 2.14
C VAL A 141 25.39 2.95 1.43
N PRO A 142 26.17 3.77 2.19
CA PRO A 142 27.05 4.77 1.60
C PRO A 142 28.05 4.19 0.59
N GLY A 143 28.34 4.92 -0.48
CA GLY A 143 29.38 4.60 -1.47
C GLY A 143 28.94 3.72 -2.64
N ILE A 144 27.74 3.17 -2.65
CA ILE A 144 27.26 2.29 -3.74
C ILE A 144 27.23 3.04 -5.09
N LEU A 145 26.68 4.26 -5.12
CA LEU A 145 26.68 5.04 -6.37
C LEU A 145 28.08 5.30 -6.91
N SER A 146 29.04 5.57 -6.04
CA SER A 146 30.44 5.77 -6.47
C SER A 146 31.00 4.49 -7.09
N GLN A 147 30.71 3.32 -6.52
CA GLN A 147 31.13 2.03 -7.07
C GLN A 147 30.50 1.78 -8.45
N ILE A 148 29.19 2.00 -8.57
CA ILE A 148 28.46 1.85 -9.84
C ILE A 148 29.07 2.78 -10.90
N ASN A 149 29.22 4.09 -10.60
CA ASN A 149 29.73 5.06 -11.54
C ASN A 149 31.19 4.79 -11.94
N ASN A 150 32.01 4.25 -11.05
CA ASN A 150 33.38 3.84 -11.37
C ASN A 150 33.41 2.73 -12.42
N VAL A 151 32.51 1.74 -12.36
CA VAL A 151 32.43 0.68 -13.39
C VAL A 151 32.20 1.29 -14.77
N PHE A 152 31.27 2.25 -14.91
CA PHE A 152 31.03 2.93 -16.18
C PHE A 152 32.21 3.79 -16.61
N SER A 153 32.84 4.50 -15.69
CA SER A 153 34.04 5.31 -15.97
C SER A 153 35.21 4.44 -16.46
N GLU A 154 35.47 3.30 -15.83
CA GLU A 154 36.52 2.36 -16.18
C GLU A 154 36.29 1.70 -17.55
N THR A 155 35.03 1.48 -17.91
CA THR A 155 34.66 0.91 -19.24
C THR A 155 34.49 1.95 -20.33
N GLY A 156 34.55 3.25 -20.01
CA GLY A 156 34.39 4.34 -20.96
C GLY A 156 32.94 4.55 -21.41
N ILE A 157 31.96 3.93 -20.74
CA ILE A 157 30.55 4.07 -21.07
C ILE A 157 30.00 5.39 -20.53
N ASN A 158 29.36 6.18 -21.39
CA ASN A 158 28.72 7.43 -20.97
C ASN A 158 27.33 7.20 -20.38
N ILE A 159 27.09 7.76 -19.19
CA ILE A 159 25.77 7.78 -18.55
C ILE A 159 25.10 9.09 -18.99
N SER A 160 24.01 8.98 -19.77
CA SER A 160 23.24 10.12 -20.25
C SER A 160 22.19 10.58 -19.23
N SER A 161 21.66 9.66 -18.43
CA SER A 161 20.72 9.98 -17.32
C SER A 161 20.90 9.00 -16.17
N GLN A 162 20.70 9.47 -14.93
CA GLN A 162 20.74 8.64 -13.74
C GLN A 162 19.63 9.07 -12.76
N TYR A 163 18.83 8.12 -12.33
CA TYR A 163 17.75 8.30 -11.39
C TYR A 163 18.01 7.43 -10.17
N LEU A 164 17.88 7.99 -8.97
CA LEU A 164 18.01 7.26 -7.70
C LEU A 164 16.84 7.55 -6.82
N GLN A 165 16.23 6.50 -6.31
CA GLN A 165 15.34 6.56 -5.15
C GLN A 165 15.74 5.52 -4.11
N THR A 166 15.59 5.87 -2.84
CA THR A 166 15.95 5.02 -1.71
C THR A 166 14.84 5.01 -0.67
N ASN A 167 14.73 3.89 0.03
CA ASN A 167 14.06 3.80 1.32
C ASN A 167 15.08 3.33 2.38
N ASP A 168 14.64 3.01 3.60
CA ASP A 168 15.52 2.64 4.71
C ASP A 168 16.39 1.40 4.41
N ARG A 169 16.01 0.55 3.47
CA ARG A 169 16.66 -0.75 3.21
C ARG A 169 17.26 -0.86 1.82
N VAL A 170 16.61 -0.26 0.84
CA VAL A 170 16.88 -0.51 -0.60
C VAL A 170 17.11 0.80 -1.32
N GLY A 171 18.12 0.82 -2.20
CA GLY A 171 18.29 1.81 -3.25
C GLY A 171 17.92 1.22 -4.60
N TYR A 172 17.26 2.01 -5.43
CA TYR A 172 16.91 1.71 -6.80
C TYR A 172 17.51 2.77 -7.71
N VAL A 173 18.47 2.34 -8.51
CA VAL A 173 19.16 3.18 -9.49
C VAL A 173 18.73 2.76 -10.90
N VAL A 174 18.35 3.73 -11.71
CA VAL A 174 18.08 3.56 -13.13
C VAL A 174 19.03 4.46 -13.91
N MET A 175 19.72 3.91 -14.89
CA MET A 175 20.70 4.62 -15.68
C MET A 175 20.41 4.42 -17.17
N ASP A 176 20.44 5.51 -17.93
CA ASP A 176 20.41 5.49 -19.37
C ASP A 176 21.85 5.66 -19.88
N VAL A 177 22.30 4.75 -20.69
CA VAL A 177 23.62 4.79 -21.32
C VAL A 177 23.48 4.86 -22.83
N ASP A 178 24.52 5.37 -23.50
CA ASP A 178 24.51 5.51 -24.95
C ASP A 178 24.52 4.13 -25.64
N GLU A 179 23.78 3.96 -26.74
CA GLU A 179 23.66 2.68 -27.47
C GLU A 179 24.91 2.23 -28.22
N GLN A 180 25.92 3.10 -28.32
CA GLN A 180 27.12 2.81 -29.10
C GLN A 180 28.18 2.04 -28.29
N TYR A 181 28.02 0.72 -28.25
CA TYR A 181 29.07 -0.23 -27.87
C TYR A 181 28.98 -1.53 -28.67
#